data_4d385a71fecd85f785366236a53e7b6e
#
_entry.id   4d385a71fecd85f785366236a53e7b6e
#
_cell.length_a   1.000
_cell.length_b   1.000
_cell.length_c   1.000
_cell.angle_alpha   90.00
_cell.angle_beta   90.00
_cell.angle_gamma   90.00
#
_symmetry.space_group_name_H-M   'P 1'
#
loop_
_entity.id
_entity.type
_entity.pdbx_description
1 polymer ?
#
loop_
_entity_poly.entity_id
_entity_poly.type
_entity_poly.pdbx_seq_one_letter_code
_entity_poly.pdbx_strand_id
1 'polypeptide(L)'
;MTRSRLLVAGGGTAGHVLPAMSVLEAAVARGHRPEDLHYVGSTRGVETEMVPPLGVPFTFLRVVGLQRRMTAVNLLFPLLMVVAVLSALRLLRRRRPGVVVSVGGYASLPPVLAARLLRIPVVVVSYDRRPGRASAVSARFAAASAVAFPDSSLPKATFTGAPLRRAILEVDRINGREGARRRLGVEEDRFLIVALGGSL
;
A
#
# COMPACT_ATOMS: atom_id res chain seq x y z
N MET A 1 -3.43 17.07 -19.27
CA MET A 1 -2.93 16.26 -18.12
C MET A 1 -4.12 15.72 -17.38
N THR A 2 -4.28 14.41 -17.33
CA THR A 2 -5.42 13.74 -16.69
C THR A 2 -5.34 13.98 -15.18
N ARG A 3 -6.43 14.44 -14.60
CA ARG A 3 -6.52 14.71 -13.16
C ARG A 3 -6.72 13.38 -12.44
N SER A 4 -5.70 12.88 -11.72
CA SER A 4 -5.84 11.65 -10.96
C SER A 4 -6.81 11.87 -9.80
N ARG A 5 -7.88 11.08 -9.73
CA ARG A 5 -8.88 11.19 -8.64
C ARG A 5 -8.37 10.54 -7.36
N LEU A 6 -7.62 9.47 -7.48
CA LEU A 6 -7.08 8.69 -6.37
C LEU A 6 -5.59 8.45 -6.55
N LEU A 7 -4.80 8.76 -5.52
CA LEU A 7 -3.40 8.40 -5.45
C LEU A 7 -3.19 7.43 -4.29
N VAL A 8 -2.65 6.25 -4.58
CA VAL A 8 -2.35 5.21 -3.57
C VAL A 8 -0.86 5.17 -3.33
N ALA A 9 -0.45 5.32 -2.08
CA ALA A 9 0.94 5.32 -1.66
C ALA A 9 1.22 4.18 -0.69
N GLY A 10 2.19 3.34 -1.02
CA GLY A 10 2.64 2.23 -0.19
C GLY A 10 3.83 1.56 -0.84
N GLY A 11 4.63 0.81 -0.10
CA GLY A 11 5.75 0.12 -0.72
C GLY A 11 6.88 -0.22 0.23
N GLY A 12 7.94 -0.78 -0.35
CA GLY A 12 9.10 -1.29 0.34
C GLY A 12 9.07 -2.80 0.56
N THR A 13 7.92 -3.39 0.82
CA THR A 13 7.74 -4.84 0.96
C THR A 13 6.42 -5.28 0.32
N ALA A 14 6.32 -6.55 -0.05
CA ALA A 14 5.08 -7.13 -0.60
C ALA A 14 3.88 -6.92 0.34
N GLY A 15 4.11 -6.92 1.66
CA GLY A 15 3.09 -6.66 2.66
C GLY A 15 2.40 -5.29 2.51
N HIS A 16 3.05 -4.27 1.95
CA HIS A 16 2.44 -2.97 1.69
C HIS A 16 2.03 -2.79 0.21
N VAL A 17 2.72 -3.47 -0.69
CA VAL A 17 2.44 -3.38 -2.13
C VAL A 17 1.14 -4.09 -2.47
N LEU A 18 0.96 -5.34 -2.02
CA LEU A 18 -0.24 -6.13 -2.32
C LEU A 18 -1.54 -5.47 -1.85
N PRO A 19 -1.66 -4.96 -0.61
CA PRO A 19 -2.83 -4.19 -0.19
C PRO A 19 -3.05 -2.90 -0.99
N ALA A 20 -1.98 -2.20 -1.39
CA ALA A 20 -2.10 -1.03 -2.24
C ALA A 20 -2.66 -1.39 -3.63
N MET A 21 -2.19 -2.51 -4.21
CA MET A 21 -2.76 -3.05 -5.46
C MET A 21 -4.23 -3.43 -5.29
N SER A 22 -4.61 -4.03 -4.16
CA SER A 22 -6.02 -4.37 -3.86
C SER A 22 -6.92 -3.13 -3.82
N VAL A 23 -6.43 -2.03 -3.26
CA VAL A 23 -7.17 -0.75 -3.26
C VAL A 23 -7.36 -0.22 -4.69
N LEU A 24 -6.31 -0.31 -5.53
CA LEU A 24 -6.41 0.09 -6.94
C LEU A 24 -7.36 -0.81 -7.72
N GLU A 25 -7.27 -2.14 -7.57
CA GLU A 25 -8.19 -3.11 -8.17
C GLU A 25 -9.65 -2.83 -7.77
N ALA A 26 -9.88 -2.55 -6.48
CA ALA A 26 -11.21 -2.22 -5.99
C ALA A 26 -11.74 -0.88 -6.54
N ALA A 27 -10.87 0.11 -6.77
CA ALA A 27 -11.25 1.36 -7.40
C ALA A 27 -11.67 1.14 -8.87
N VAL A 28 -10.91 0.35 -9.63
CA VAL A 28 -11.26 -0.02 -11.00
C VAL A 28 -12.59 -0.77 -11.05
N ALA A 29 -12.79 -1.75 -10.16
CA ALA A 29 -14.04 -2.51 -10.07
C ALA A 29 -15.26 -1.63 -9.73
N ARG A 30 -15.05 -0.44 -9.11
CA ARG A 30 -16.08 0.56 -8.83
C ARG A 30 -16.23 1.62 -9.94
N GLY A 31 -15.63 1.40 -11.10
CA GLY A 31 -15.81 2.25 -12.28
C GLY A 31 -14.82 3.43 -12.38
N HIS A 32 -13.78 3.47 -11.54
CA HIS A 32 -12.69 4.41 -11.78
C HIS A 32 -11.85 3.93 -12.96
N ARG A 33 -11.53 4.85 -13.86
CA ARG A 33 -10.66 4.52 -14.99
C ARG A 33 -9.20 4.39 -14.50
N PRO A 34 -8.41 3.43 -15.02
CA PRO A 34 -7.00 3.28 -14.62
C PRO A 34 -6.19 4.57 -14.72
N GLU A 35 -6.42 5.40 -15.73
CA GLU A 35 -5.75 6.67 -15.93
C GLU A 35 -6.09 7.75 -14.88
N ASP A 36 -7.21 7.62 -14.17
CA ASP A 36 -7.61 8.48 -13.05
C ASP A 36 -6.97 8.04 -11.72
N LEU A 37 -6.29 6.90 -11.71
CA LEU A 37 -5.57 6.37 -10.57
C LEU A 37 -4.08 6.67 -10.69
N HIS A 38 -3.37 6.67 -9.56
CA HIS A 38 -1.91 6.78 -9.56
C HIS A 38 -1.30 6.03 -8.39
N TYR A 39 -0.31 5.19 -8.66
CA TYR A 39 0.45 4.52 -7.60
C TYR A 39 1.75 5.26 -7.29
N VAL A 40 2.10 5.34 -5.99
CA VAL A 40 3.39 5.87 -5.54
C VAL A 40 4.07 4.87 -4.62
N GLY A 41 5.27 4.46 -5.00
CA GLY A 41 6.11 3.53 -4.24
C GLY A 41 7.57 3.98 -4.17
N SER A 42 8.45 3.04 -3.85
CA SER A 42 9.90 3.22 -3.76
C SER A 42 10.61 2.66 -5.00
N THR A 43 11.76 3.23 -5.36
CA THR A 43 12.62 2.68 -6.42
C THR A 43 13.35 1.39 -6.02
N ARG A 44 13.25 0.95 -4.78
CA ARG A 44 14.02 -0.18 -4.22
C ARG A 44 13.16 -1.31 -3.70
N GLY A 45 11.85 -1.26 -3.88
CA GLY A 45 10.93 -2.29 -3.39
C GLY A 45 10.45 -3.23 -4.50
N VAL A 46 9.74 -4.28 -4.10
CA VAL A 46 9.11 -5.26 -5.02
C VAL A 46 8.04 -4.61 -5.92
N GLU A 47 7.60 -3.41 -5.58
CA GLU A 47 6.64 -2.63 -6.36
C GLU A 47 7.12 -2.31 -7.78
N THR A 48 8.43 -2.26 -8.00
CA THR A 48 9.02 -2.01 -9.33
C THR A 48 8.67 -3.09 -10.35
N GLU A 49 8.44 -4.31 -9.88
CA GLU A 49 8.05 -5.46 -10.70
C GLU A 49 6.54 -5.70 -10.67
N MET A 50 5.92 -5.54 -9.49
CA MET A 50 4.53 -5.93 -9.27
C MET A 50 3.50 -4.93 -9.78
N VAL A 51 3.83 -3.63 -9.78
CA VAL A 51 2.86 -2.57 -10.11
C VAL A 51 2.69 -2.32 -11.60
N PRO A 52 3.73 -2.32 -12.44
CA PRO A 52 3.60 -2.06 -13.87
C PRO A 52 2.54 -2.91 -14.60
N PRO A 53 2.40 -4.22 -14.30
CA PRO A 53 1.38 -5.06 -14.96
C PRO A 53 -0.08 -4.66 -14.68
N LEU A 54 -0.35 -3.81 -13.66
CA LEU A 54 -1.71 -3.35 -13.38
C LEU A 54 -2.25 -2.34 -14.41
N GLY A 55 -1.41 -1.81 -15.29
CA GLY A 55 -1.82 -0.78 -16.26
C GLY A 55 -2.23 0.56 -15.64
N VAL A 56 -1.95 0.78 -14.35
CA VAL A 56 -2.21 2.03 -13.65
C VAL A 56 -0.96 2.91 -13.71
N PRO A 57 -1.08 4.23 -13.97
CA PRO A 57 0.04 5.15 -13.89
C PRO A 57 0.74 5.09 -12.53
N PHE A 58 2.07 5.09 -12.53
CA PHE A 58 2.86 4.99 -11.31
C PHE A 58 4.04 5.96 -11.27
N THR A 59 4.57 6.19 -10.09
CA THR A 59 5.82 6.92 -9.86
C THR A 59 6.57 6.28 -8.70
N PHE A 60 7.83 5.94 -8.91
CA PHE A 60 8.70 5.46 -7.85
C PHE A 60 9.59 6.61 -7.34
N LEU A 61 9.51 6.87 -6.05
CA LEU A 61 10.30 7.89 -5.37
C LEU A 61 11.59 7.28 -4.82
N ARG A 62 12.66 8.05 -4.83
CA ARG A 62 13.90 7.69 -4.12
C ARG A 62 13.69 7.89 -2.63
N VAL A 63 13.14 6.90 -1.97
CA VAL A 63 12.88 6.88 -0.53
C VAL A 63 13.71 5.79 0.12
N VAL A 64 14.28 6.09 1.27
CA VAL A 64 15.04 5.13 2.08
C VAL A 64 14.30 4.96 3.40
N GLY A 65 14.07 3.72 3.80
CA GLY A 65 13.56 3.42 5.14
C GLY A 65 14.63 3.66 6.20
N LEU A 66 14.21 4.07 7.38
CA LEU A 66 15.11 4.18 8.53
C LEU A 66 15.64 2.77 8.87
N GLN A 67 16.95 2.59 8.79
CA GLN A 67 17.59 1.31 9.06
C GLN A 67 17.64 1.06 10.57
N ARG A 68 17.44 -0.20 10.98
CA ARG A 68 17.49 -0.60 12.39
C ARG A 68 18.89 -0.45 13.01
N ARG A 69 19.94 -0.50 12.20
CA ARG A 69 21.32 -0.25 12.62
C ARG A 69 21.71 1.19 12.32
N MET A 70 22.50 1.80 13.19
CA MET A 70 23.07 3.14 12.96
C MET A 70 24.03 3.09 11.78
N THR A 71 23.69 3.73 10.70
CA THR A 71 24.49 3.81 9.47
C THR A 71 24.58 5.26 9.03
N ALA A 72 25.54 5.60 8.18
CA ALA A 72 25.64 6.92 7.56
C ALA A 72 24.34 7.33 6.82
N VAL A 73 23.58 6.36 6.32
CA VAL A 73 22.27 6.59 5.70
C VAL A 73 21.26 7.16 6.69
N ASN A 74 21.30 6.73 7.97
CA ASN A 74 20.43 7.28 9.00
C ASN A 74 20.73 8.75 9.32
N LEU A 75 21.99 9.15 9.24
CA LEU A 75 22.41 10.56 9.42
C LEU A 75 21.87 11.44 8.26
N LEU A 76 21.87 10.92 7.04
CA LEU A 76 21.35 11.61 5.86
C LEU A 76 19.82 11.48 5.70
N PHE A 77 19.17 10.67 6.54
CA PHE A 77 17.74 10.39 6.44
C PHE A 77 16.86 11.66 6.42
N PRO A 78 17.08 12.69 7.27
CA PRO A 78 16.27 13.91 7.23
C PRO A 78 16.36 14.62 5.87
N LEU A 79 17.56 14.73 5.30
CA LEU A 79 17.79 15.36 3.98
C LEU A 79 17.10 14.56 2.86
N LEU A 80 17.26 13.24 2.87
CA LEU A 80 16.63 12.35 1.90
C LEU A 80 15.10 12.42 2.00
N MET A 81 14.56 12.54 3.20
CA MET A 81 13.13 12.71 3.42
C MET A 81 12.64 14.05 2.85
N VAL A 82 13.36 15.14 3.05
CA VAL A 82 13.01 16.45 2.46
C VAL A 82 12.97 16.35 0.93
N VAL A 83 13.99 15.77 0.31
CA VAL A 83 14.04 15.57 -1.16
C VAL A 83 12.85 14.72 -1.64
N ALA A 84 12.52 13.65 -0.91
CA ALA A 84 11.38 12.80 -1.25
C ALA A 84 10.04 13.54 -1.12
N VAL A 85 9.87 14.37 -0.07
CA VAL A 85 8.67 15.21 0.11
C VAL A 85 8.56 16.26 -1.00
N LEU A 86 9.65 16.91 -1.38
CA LEU A 86 9.65 17.87 -2.49
C LEU A 86 9.29 17.20 -3.83
N SER A 87 9.78 15.98 -4.05
CA SER A 87 9.43 15.19 -5.22
C SER A 87 7.94 14.80 -5.22
N ALA A 88 7.43 14.38 -4.05
CA ALA A 88 6.01 14.10 -3.86
C ALA A 88 5.15 15.37 -4.05
N LEU A 89 5.56 16.52 -3.53
CA LEU A 89 4.88 17.81 -3.75
C LEU A 89 4.75 18.16 -5.24
N ARG A 90 5.84 18.02 -6.01
CA ARG A 90 5.80 18.23 -7.46
C ARG A 90 4.83 17.28 -8.14
N LEU A 91 4.85 16.00 -7.76
CA LEU A 91 3.95 14.98 -8.29
C LEU A 91 2.48 15.33 -7.99
N LEU A 92 2.14 15.62 -6.73
CA LEU A 92 0.78 15.92 -6.32
C LEU A 92 0.25 17.21 -6.98
N ARG A 93 1.09 18.25 -7.13
CA ARG A 93 0.71 19.47 -7.87
C ARG A 93 0.42 19.20 -9.33
N ARG A 94 1.17 18.29 -9.95
CA ARG A 94 0.96 17.91 -11.38
C ARG A 94 -0.28 17.03 -11.54
N ARG A 95 -0.45 16.01 -10.68
CA ARG A 95 -1.55 15.03 -10.77
C ARG A 95 -2.85 15.54 -10.17
N ARG A 96 -2.77 16.45 -9.18
CA ARG A 96 -3.91 17.05 -8.48
C ARG A 96 -4.93 15.99 -8.00
N PRO A 97 -4.50 14.99 -7.20
CA PRO A 97 -5.42 13.98 -6.70
C PRO A 97 -6.47 14.60 -5.79
N GLY A 98 -7.68 14.04 -5.80
CA GLY A 98 -8.73 14.42 -4.86
C GLY A 98 -8.50 13.83 -3.47
N VAL A 99 -7.77 12.69 -3.40
CA VAL A 99 -7.45 12.00 -2.14
C VAL A 99 -6.14 11.23 -2.30
N VAL A 100 -5.39 11.12 -1.19
CA VAL A 100 -4.21 10.26 -1.07
C VAL A 100 -4.53 9.14 -0.10
N VAL A 101 -4.39 7.90 -0.54
CA VAL A 101 -4.53 6.70 0.31
C VAL A 101 -3.14 6.19 0.67
N SER A 102 -2.85 6.13 1.97
CA SER A 102 -1.61 5.56 2.51
C SER A 102 -1.86 4.15 3.00
N VAL A 103 -1.16 3.18 2.43
CA VAL A 103 -1.26 1.77 2.81
C VAL A 103 -0.09 1.34 3.72
N GLY A 104 0.72 2.30 4.14
CA GLY A 104 1.86 2.07 5.01
C GLY A 104 3.18 1.84 4.26
N GLY A 105 4.19 1.42 5.02
CA GLY A 105 5.56 1.39 4.54
C GLY A 105 6.22 2.77 4.49
N TYR A 106 7.55 2.80 4.48
CA TYR A 106 8.30 4.06 4.47
C TYR A 106 8.05 4.90 3.19
N ALA A 107 7.66 4.26 2.09
CA ALA A 107 7.40 4.92 0.81
C ALA A 107 6.11 5.77 0.84
N SER A 108 5.19 5.53 1.78
CA SER A 108 3.95 6.29 1.89
C SER A 108 4.11 7.64 2.59
N LEU A 109 5.13 7.83 3.44
CA LEU A 109 5.30 9.04 4.23
C LEU A 109 5.48 10.33 3.40
N PRO A 110 6.37 10.40 2.38
CA PRO A 110 6.52 11.61 1.59
C PRO A 110 5.24 12.05 0.89
N PRO A 111 4.46 11.17 0.23
CA PRO A 111 3.15 11.54 -0.32
C PRO A 111 2.16 12.05 0.72
N VAL A 112 2.12 11.46 1.92
CA VAL A 112 1.24 11.91 3.01
C VAL A 112 1.61 13.30 3.49
N LEU A 113 2.88 13.55 3.74
CA LEU A 113 3.36 14.88 4.16
C LEU A 113 3.12 15.93 3.07
N ALA A 114 3.36 15.59 1.82
CA ALA A 114 3.05 16.46 0.68
C ALA A 114 1.55 16.75 0.56
N ALA A 115 0.69 15.73 0.74
CA ALA A 115 -0.76 15.89 0.75
C ALA A 115 -1.22 16.83 1.87
N ARG A 116 -0.65 16.66 3.08
CA ARG A 116 -0.93 17.54 4.22
C ARG A 116 -0.60 19.01 3.92
N LEU A 117 0.57 19.26 3.30
CA LEU A 117 0.99 20.62 2.90
C LEU A 117 0.08 21.22 1.82
N LEU A 118 -0.44 20.38 0.92
CA LEU A 118 -1.36 20.80 -0.14
C LEU A 118 -2.83 20.77 0.26
N ARG A 119 -3.15 20.46 1.53
CA ARG A 119 -4.52 20.31 2.04
C ARG A 119 -5.35 19.28 1.27
N ILE A 120 -4.68 18.24 0.72
CA ILE A 120 -5.35 17.11 0.08
C ILE A 120 -5.72 16.12 1.20
N PRO A 121 -6.96 15.62 1.25
CA PRO A 121 -7.36 14.63 2.25
C PRO A 121 -6.55 13.35 2.12
N VAL A 122 -6.20 12.79 3.29
CA VAL A 122 -5.46 11.53 3.40
C VAL A 122 -6.36 10.51 4.05
N VAL A 123 -6.39 9.29 3.50
CA VAL A 123 -6.99 8.11 4.13
C VAL A 123 -5.87 7.12 4.42
N VAL A 124 -5.80 6.61 5.64
CA VAL A 124 -4.86 5.55 6.01
C VAL A 124 -5.59 4.21 5.95
N VAL A 125 -4.97 3.23 5.32
CA VAL A 125 -5.41 1.83 5.35
C VAL A 125 -4.42 1.05 6.20
N SER A 126 -4.89 0.43 7.28
CA SER A 126 -4.07 -0.36 8.19
C SER A 126 -4.71 -1.73 8.42
N TYR A 127 -3.98 -2.76 8.07
CA TYR A 127 -4.39 -4.17 8.19
C TYR A 127 -3.55 -4.93 9.22
N ASP A 128 -2.68 -4.21 9.93
CA ASP A 128 -1.92 -4.75 11.05
C ASP A 128 -2.68 -4.54 12.36
N ARG A 129 -2.67 -5.54 13.25
CA ARG A 129 -3.25 -5.39 14.59
C ARG A 129 -2.54 -4.29 15.40
N ARG A 130 -1.22 -4.17 15.20
CA ARG A 130 -0.43 -3.06 15.73
C ARG A 130 0.06 -2.20 14.56
N PRO A 131 -0.51 -1.02 14.36
CA PRO A 131 -0.13 -0.16 13.23
C PRO A 131 1.35 0.14 13.22
N GLY A 132 1.97 0.00 12.05
CA GLY A 132 3.37 0.36 11.85
C GLY A 132 3.61 1.86 12.04
N ARG A 133 4.86 2.25 12.32
CA ARG A 133 5.23 3.67 12.59
C ARG A 133 4.78 4.62 11.47
N ALA A 134 4.92 4.22 10.21
CA ALA A 134 4.50 5.04 9.08
C ALA A 134 2.98 5.27 9.08
N SER A 135 2.19 4.22 9.33
CA SER A 135 0.72 4.32 9.44
C SER A 135 0.31 5.18 10.62
N ALA A 136 0.93 5.00 11.79
CA ALA A 136 0.64 5.79 13.00
C ALA A 136 0.94 7.30 12.81
N VAL A 137 2.05 7.64 12.17
CA VAL A 137 2.38 9.03 11.83
C VAL A 137 1.40 9.59 10.80
N SER A 138 1.10 8.83 9.74
CA SER A 138 0.18 9.24 8.69
C SER A 138 -1.23 9.50 9.21
N ALA A 139 -1.70 8.66 10.15
CA ALA A 139 -3.04 8.75 10.72
C ALA A 139 -3.28 10.04 11.54
N ARG A 140 -2.23 10.65 12.08
CA ARG A 140 -2.35 11.97 12.78
C ARG A 140 -2.83 13.08 11.86
N PHE A 141 -2.57 12.96 10.57
CA PHE A 141 -2.93 13.93 9.53
C PHE A 141 -4.09 13.44 8.65
N ALA A 142 -4.54 12.21 8.86
CA ALA A 142 -5.57 11.60 8.04
C ALA A 142 -6.96 12.17 8.31
N ALA A 143 -7.78 12.19 7.28
CA ALA A 143 -9.21 12.46 7.36
C ALA A 143 -9.97 11.27 7.93
N ALA A 144 -9.50 10.03 7.62
CA ALA A 144 -10.06 8.77 8.12
C ALA A 144 -8.97 7.68 8.12
N SER A 145 -9.19 6.63 8.93
CA SER A 145 -8.37 5.41 8.96
C SER A 145 -9.26 4.19 8.74
N ALA A 146 -9.09 3.50 7.62
CA ALA A 146 -9.73 2.21 7.35
C ALA A 146 -8.90 1.10 7.99
N VAL A 147 -9.48 0.31 8.88
CA VAL A 147 -8.74 -0.66 9.69
C VAL A 147 -9.29 -2.07 9.56
N ALA A 148 -8.40 -3.06 9.62
CA ALA A 148 -8.76 -4.47 9.57
C ALA A 148 -9.13 -5.07 10.95
N PHE A 149 -8.87 -4.34 12.03
CA PHE A 149 -9.16 -4.78 13.39
C PHE A 149 -9.97 -3.71 14.12
N PRO A 150 -11.09 -4.09 14.77
CA PRO A 150 -11.99 -3.12 15.43
C PRO A 150 -11.34 -2.44 16.64
N ASP A 151 -10.35 -3.08 17.27
CA ASP A 151 -9.57 -2.59 18.41
C ASP A 151 -8.34 -1.74 17.99
N SER A 152 -8.30 -1.26 16.75
CA SER A 152 -7.19 -0.44 16.27
C SER A 152 -7.06 0.88 17.03
N SER A 153 -5.84 1.22 17.42
CA SER A 153 -5.50 2.47 18.12
C SER A 153 -5.36 3.70 17.21
N LEU A 154 -5.60 3.56 15.90
CA LEU A 154 -5.48 4.69 14.98
C LEU A 154 -6.62 5.69 15.18
N PRO A 155 -6.35 7.00 15.09
CA PRO A 155 -7.39 8.01 15.15
C PRO A 155 -8.35 7.90 13.97
N LYS A 156 -9.62 8.23 14.20
CA LYS A 156 -10.71 8.21 13.20
C LYS A 156 -10.81 6.85 12.49
N ALA A 157 -10.63 5.77 13.26
CA ALA A 157 -10.68 4.41 12.76
C ALA A 157 -12.13 4.00 12.40
N THR A 158 -12.26 3.38 11.23
CA THR A 158 -13.46 2.69 10.78
C THR A 158 -13.07 1.27 10.43
N PHE A 159 -13.74 0.30 11.03
CA PHE A 159 -13.52 -1.11 10.71
C PHE A 159 -14.07 -1.43 9.31
N THR A 160 -13.18 -1.84 8.42
CA THR A 160 -13.51 -2.14 7.01
C THR A 160 -13.07 -3.55 6.59
N GLY A 161 -12.32 -4.24 7.43
CA GLY A 161 -11.60 -5.46 7.05
C GLY A 161 -10.28 -5.16 6.32
N ALA A 162 -9.56 -6.21 5.98
CA ALA A 162 -8.29 -6.12 5.25
C ALA A 162 -8.53 -5.99 3.74
N PRO A 163 -7.72 -5.20 3.01
CA PRO A 163 -7.78 -5.14 1.56
C PRO A 163 -7.20 -6.43 0.96
N LEU A 164 -8.04 -7.21 0.32
CA LEU A 164 -7.67 -8.46 -0.34
C LEU A 164 -7.65 -8.31 -1.85
N ARG A 165 -6.68 -8.97 -2.49
CA ARG A 165 -6.61 -9.07 -3.95
C ARG A 165 -7.83 -9.81 -4.50
N ARG A 166 -8.33 -9.37 -5.64
CA ARG A 166 -9.47 -9.98 -6.32
C ARG A 166 -9.26 -11.49 -6.55
N ALA A 167 -8.07 -11.87 -6.95
CA ALA A 167 -7.70 -13.28 -7.13
C ALA A 167 -7.86 -14.15 -5.87
N ILE A 168 -7.78 -13.56 -4.67
CA ILE A 168 -8.02 -14.27 -3.41
C ILE A 168 -9.51 -14.35 -3.10
N LEU A 169 -10.26 -13.27 -3.40
CA LEU A 169 -11.70 -13.22 -3.16
C LEU A 169 -12.48 -14.17 -4.07
N GLU A 170 -11.96 -14.41 -5.28
CA GLU A 170 -12.57 -15.31 -6.28
C GLU A 170 -12.18 -16.78 -6.13
N VAL A 171 -11.36 -17.14 -5.13
CA VAL A 171 -11.02 -18.55 -4.88
C VAL A 171 -12.25 -19.32 -4.41
N ASP A 172 -12.69 -20.27 -5.27
CA ASP A 172 -13.67 -21.26 -4.87
C ASP A 172 -13.00 -22.35 -4.00
N ARG A 173 -13.21 -22.22 -2.69
CA ARG A 173 -12.59 -23.13 -1.70
C ARG A 173 -13.22 -24.52 -1.68
N ILE A 174 -14.43 -24.67 -2.17
CA ILE A 174 -15.17 -25.94 -2.17
C ILE A 174 -14.82 -26.71 -3.42
N ASN A 175 -15.17 -26.18 -4.61
CA ASN A 175 -14.98 -26.89 -5.87
C ASN A 175 -13.51 -26.84 -6.36
N GLY A 176 -12.74 -25.83 -5.96
CA GLY A 176 -11.33 -25.70 -6.30
C GLY A 176 -10.37 -26.59 -5.49
N ARG A 177 -10.85 -27.22 -4.38
CA ARG A 177 -10.00 -27.95 -3.44
C ARG A 177 -9.26 -29.11 -4.09
N GLU A 178 -9.97 -29.99 -4.78
CA GLU A 178 -9.42 -31.17 -5.42
C GLU A 178 -8.34 -30.79 -6.48
N GLY A 179 -8.67 -29.84 -7.35
CA GLY A 179 -7.71 -29.34 -8.34
C GLY A 179 -6.48 -28.67 -7.72
N ALA A 180 -6.62 -27.98 -6.61
CA ALA A 180 -5.50 -27.40 -5.87
C ALA A 180 -4.59 -28.46 -5.26
N ARG A 181 -5.17 -29.51 -4.66
CA ARG A 181 -4.41 -30.64 -4.11
C ARG A 181 -3.64 -31.39 -5.18
N ARG A 182 -4.27 -31.68 -6.32
CA ARG A 182 -3.59 -32.31 -7.48
C ARG A 182 -2.39 -31.49 -7.96
N ARG A 183 -2.53 -30.15 -8.07
CA ARG A 183 -1.41 -29.28 -8.46
C ARG A 183 -0.26 -29.28 -7.46
N LEU A 184 -0.55 -29.54 -6.19
CA LEU A 184 0.45 -29.64 -5.13
C LEU A 184 1.01 -31.06 -4.97
N GLY A 185 0.52 -32.05 -5.73
CA GLY A 185 0.92 -33.44 -5.60
C GLY A 185 0.47 -34.10 -4.29
N VAL A 186 -0.63 -33.62 -3.70
CA VAL A 186 -1.15 -34.11 -2.43
C VAL A 186 -2.41 -34.93 -2.66
N GLU A 187 -2.43 -36.18 -2.18
CA GLU A 187 -3.58 -37.10 -2.23
C GLU A 187 -4.76 -36.54 -1.43
N GLU A 188 -6.00 -36.89 -1.78
CA GLU A 188 -7.20 -36.32 -1.20
C GLU A 188 -7.38 -36.63 0.29
N ASP A 189 -6.96 -37.82 0.73
CA ASP A 189 -7.04 -38.34 2.10
C ASP A 189 -5.89 -37.89 3.00
N ARG A 190 -4.83 -37.29 2.43
CA ARG A 190 -3.68 -36.83 3.19
C ARG A 190 -3.97 -35.52 3.93
N PHE A 191 -3.47 -35.43 5.16
CA PHE A 191 -3.48 -34.18 5.90
C PHE A 191 -2.42 -33.23 5.31
N LEU A 192 -2.82 -31.98 5.02
CA LEU A 192 -1.95 -30.95 4.45
C LEU A 192 -1.79 -29.78 5.40
N ILE A 193 -0.56 -29.52 5.80
CA ILE A 193 -0.19 -28.30 6.52
C ILE A 193 0.58 -27.40 5.54
N VAL A 194 0.10 -26.19 5.35
CA VAL A 194 0.81 -25.16 4.57
C VAL A 194 1.31 -24.08 5.52
N ALA A 195 2.61 -23.89 5.61
CA ALA A 195 3.24 -22.81 6.35
C ALA A 195 3.68 -21.71 5.36
N LEU A 196 3.18 -20.49 5.57
CA LEU A 196 3.52 -19.33 4.77
C LEU A 196 4.31 -18.34 5.62
N GLY A 197 5.42 -17.85 5.10
CA GLY A 197 6.23 -16.80 5.71
C GLY A 197 6.13 -15.50 4.95
N GLY A 198 6.36 -14.38 5.66
CA GLY A 198 6.55 -13.07 5.03
C GLY A 198 8.03 -12.77 4.77
N SER A 199 8.31 -11.67 4.10
CA SER A 199 9.67 -11.13 4.01
C SER A 199 10.13 -10.63 5.38
N LEU A 200 11.29 -11.07 5.85
CA LEU A 200 11.97 -10.59 7.05
C LEU A 200 12.57 -9.20 6.83
#